data_3982480ac9fd2821dd73e5d62dfbe436
#
_entry.id   3982480ac9fd2821dd73e5d62dfbe436
#
_cell.length_a   1.000
_cell.length_b   1.000
_cell.length_c   1.000
_cell.angle_alpha   90.00
_cell.angle_beta   90.00
_cell.angle_gamma   90.00
#
_symmetry.space_group_name_H-M   'P 1'
#
loop_
_entity.id
_entity.type
_entity.pdbx_description
1 polymer ?
#
loop_
_entity_poly.entity_id
_entity_poly.type
_entity_poly.pdbx_seq_one_letter_code
_entity_poly.pdbx_strand_id
1 'polypeptide(L)'
;MATPQAPELVPAQYLLSPDAAGPRTLIDILYDTAACYPEAAAIDDGTVQLTYSELISDIEASVAWLAARGIGRGDRIGIRMPSGSFALYEAILATLAVGAAYVPVDADDPDERAELVFGEANVVAIVSEAGMARGPGSSRGWRASAPLPRDDAWIIFTSGSTGTPKGVAVTHRSAAAFVDAEAQMFLQDNMIGPGDRVLAGLSVAFDASCEEMWLAWRHGACLVPAPRSLVRSGMDLGPWLVSRDVTVVSTVPTLAALWPAEALEAVRLLIFGGEACPPELATRLAVEGREVWNTYGPTEATVVACAARLDGVGPVRIGLPLPGWDLAVVDTD
;
A
#
# COMPACT_ATOMS: atom_id res chain seq x y z
N MET A 1 53.62 -25.26 7.59
CA MET A 1 52.69 -24.12 7.66
C MET A 1 51.83 -24.18 6.43
N ALA A 2 50.56 -24.56 6.58
CA ALA A 2 49.59 -24.57 5.47
C ALA A 2 49.18 -23.16 5.16
N THR A 3 49.27 -22.74 3.91
CA THR A 3 48.78 -21.46 3.40
C THR A 3 47.26 -21.44 3.59
N PRO A 4 46.66 -20.40 4.19
CA PRO A 4 45.21 -20.33 4.27
C PRO A 4 44.66 -20.26 2.83
N GLN A 5 43.79 -21.20 2.50
CA GLN A 5 43.00 -21.14 1.27
C GLN A 5 42.11 -19.88 1.33
N ALA A 6 42.20 -19.06 0.30
CA ALA A 6 41.27 -17.93 0.13
C ALA A 6 39.83 -18.49 0.13
N PRO A 7 38.87 -17.79 0.77
CA PRO A 7 37.49 -18.23 0.73
C PRO A 7 37.02 -18.31 -0.73
N GLU A 8 36.43 -19.45 -1.06
CA GLU A 8 35.81 -19.69 -2.37
C GLU A 8 34.65 -18.73 -2.50
N LEU A 9 34.76 -17.74 -3.37
CA LEU A 9 33.70 -16.80 -3.66
C LEU A 9 32.50 -17.58 -4.21
N VAL A 10 31.41 -17.61 -3.47
CA VAL A 10 30.15 -18.14 -3.97
C VAL A 10 29.67 -17.20 -5.08
N PRO A 11 29.47 -17.69 -6.31
CA PRO A 11 29.01 -16.83 -7.39
C PRO A 11 27.67 -16.19 -7.03
N ALA A 12 27.50 -14.89 -7.25
CA ALA A 12 26.25 -14.20 -7.07
C ALA A 12 25.14 -14.93 -7.85
N GLN A 13 24.03 -15.25 -7.18
CA GLN A 13 22.88 -15.86 -7.81
C GLN A 13 21.94 -14.74 -8.25
N TYR A 14 21.70 -14.64 -9.55
CA TYR A 14 20.74 -13.70 -10.14
C TYR A 14 19.42 -14.42 -10.41
N LEU A 15 18.34 -13.83 -9.93
CA LEU A 15 16.97 -14.27 -10.16
C LEU A 15 16.29 -13.21 -11.02
N LEU A 16 16.07 -13.53 -12.29
CA LEU A 16 15.41 -12.65 -13.26
C LEU A 16 13.92 -12.94 -13.28
N SER A 17 13.13 -11.89 -13.39
CA SER A 17 11.67 -11.97 -13.54
C SER A 17 11.23 -11.68 -14.97
N PRO A 18 9.96 -11.94 -15.32
CA PRO A 18 9.34 -11.37 -16.51
C PRO A 18 9.36 -9.84 -16.49
N ASP A 19 9.29 -9.23 -17.67
CA ASP A 19 9.24 -7.77 -17.81
C ASP A 19 8.05 -7.16 -17.05
N ALA A 20 8.24 -5.96 -16.54
CA ALA A 20 7.17 -5.17 -15.95
C ALA A 20 6.09 -4.82 -16.99
N ALA A 21 4.86 -4.60 -16.52
CA ALA A 21 3.80 -4.02 -17.34
C ALA A 21 4.20 -2.65 -17.91
N GLY A 22 3.55 -2.23 -18.99
CA GLY A 22 3.80 -0.91 -19.60
C GLY A 22 3.60 0.23 -18.60
N PRO A 23 4.42 1.30 -18.68
CA PRO A 23 4.36 2.39 -17.70
C PRO A 23 3.04 3.15 -17.80
N ARG A 24 2.36 3.28 -16.66
CA ARG A 24 1.12 4.06 -16.44
C ARG A 24 1.10 4.68 -15.06
N THR A 25 0.09 5.46 -14.76
CA THR A 25 -0.10 6.05 -13.42
C THR A 25 -1.08 5.20 -12.60
N LEU A 26 -1.06 5.39 -11.30
CA LEU A 26 -2.07 4.81 -10.41
C LEU A 26 -3.48 5.32 -10.75
N ILE A 27 -3.58 6.56 -11.19
CA ILE A 27 -4.86 7.18 -11.55
C ILE A 27 -5.40 6.58 -12.86
N ASP A 28 -4.54 6.21 -13.81
CA ASP A 28 -4.97 5.44 -15.00
C ASP A 28 -5.58 4.10 -14.56
N ILE A 29 -4.97 3.40 -13.60
CA ILE A 29 -5.51 2.15 -13.03
C ILE A 29 -6.90 2.36 -12.45
N LEU A 30 -7.08 3.38 -11.62
CA LEU A 30 -8.35 3.66 -10.96
C LEU A 30 -9.46 4.00 -11.96
N TYR A 31 -9.16 4.86 -12.93
CA TYR A 31 -10.14 5.25 -13.96
C TYR A 31 -10.51 4.09 -14.89
N ASP A 32 -9.52 3.26 -15.29
CA ASP A 32 -9.79 2.05 -16.07
C ASP A 32 -10.70 1.08 -15.31
N THR A 33 -10.45 0.90 -14.01
CA THR A 33 -11.28 0.05 -13.15
C THR A 33 -12.68 0.61 -12.97
N ALA A 34 -12.82 1.91 -12.72
CA ALA A 34 -14.11 2.58 -12.60
C ALA A 34 -14.93 2.50 -13.90
N ALA A 35 -14.28 2.59 -15.06
CA ALA A 35 -14.94 2.42 -16.35
C ALA A 35 -15.46 0.98 -16.57
N CYS A 36 -14.73 -0.03 -16.04
CA CYS A 36 -15.15 -1.44 -16.13
C CYS A 36 -16.25 -1.78 -15.12
N TYR A 37 -16.24 -1.21 -13.93
CA TYR A 37 -17.10 -1.57 -12.80
C TYR A 37 -17.75 -0.36 -12.12
N PRO A 38 -18.44 0.53 -12.84
CA PRO A 38 -18.92 1.81 -12.31
C PRO A 38 -19.85 1.66 -11.09
N GLU A 39 -20.66 0.59 -11.07
CA GLU A 39 -21.68 0.34 -10.03
C GLU A 39 -21.16 -0.56 -8.89
N ALA A 40 -19.94 -1.10 -9.00
CA ALA A 40 -19.38 -1.89 -7.91
C ALA A 40 -19.00 -0.98 -6.73
N ALA A 41 -19.08 -1.51 -5.51
CA ALA A 41 -18.63 -0.79 -4.32
C ALA A 41 -17.12 -0.59 -4.39
N ALA A 42 -16.66 0.65 -4.23
CA ALA A 42 -15.26 1.03 -4.28
C ALA A 42 -14.65 1.24 -2.88
N ILE A 43 -15.46 1.73 -1.94
CA ILE A 43 -15.07 1.95 -0.55
C ILE A 43 -16.29 1.88 0.37
N ASP A 44 -16.11 1.33 1.57
CA ASP A 44 -17.14 1.23 2.60
C ASP A 44 -16.49 1.34 4.00
N ASP A 45 -16.59 2.51 4.64
CA ASP A 45 -16.07 2.75 5.98
C ASP A 45 -17.08 2.43 7.11
N GLY A 46 -18.28 1.96 6.76
CA GLY A 46 -19.38 1.67 7.68
C GLY A 46 -20.34 2.83 7.89
N THR A 47 -19.96 4.03 7.48
CA THR A 47 -20.80 5.24 7.51
C THR A 47 -21.09 5.72 6.09
N VAL A 48 -20.06 5.67 5.24
CA VAL A 48 -20.11 6.03 3.82
C VAL A 48 -19.79 4.78 3.01
N GLN A 49 -20.65 4.48 2.03
CA GLN A 49 -20.38 3.47 1.01
C GLN A 49 -20.57 4.14 -0.35
N LEU A 50 -19.54 4.07 -1.20
CA LEU A 50 -19.54 4.64 -2.54
C LEU A 50 -19.27 3.56 -3.58
N THR A 51 -19.94 3.68 -4.71
CA THR A 51 -19.59 2.97 -5.96
C THR A 51 -18.34 3.62 -6.58
N TYR A 52 -17.73 2.94 -7.55
CA TYR A 52 -16.61 3.53 -8.31
C TYR A 52 -17.03 4.81 -9.03
N SER A 53 -18.24 4.88 -9.58
CA SER A 53 -18.77 6.07 -10.24
C SER A 53 -18.88 7.26 -9.29
N GLU A 54 -19.41 7.03 -8.09
CA GLU A 54 -19.53 8.06 -7.04
C GLU A 54 -18.15 8.48 -6.52
N LEU A 55 -17.24 7.51 -6.28
CA LEU A 55 -15.87 7.80 -5.85
C LEU A 55 -15.14 8.69 -6.86
N ILE A 56 -15.23 8.41 -8.16
CA ILE A 56 -14.62 9.24 -9.20
C ILE A 56 -15.22 10.67 -9.18
N SER A 57 -16.54 10.80 -9.03
CA SER A 57 -17.20 12.11 -8.95
C SER A 57 -16.67 12.92 -7.77
N ASP A 58 -16.51 12.32 -6.60
CA ASP A 58 -16.00 12.98 -5.40
C ASP A 58 -14.52 13.37 -5.55
N ILE A 59 -13.71 12.47 -6.14
CA ILE A 59 -12.30 12.78 -6.47
C ILE A 59 -12.21 13.98 -7.41
N GLU A 60 -13.01 14.03 -8.48
CA GLU A 60 -13.00 15.14 -9.44
C GLU A 60 -13.40 16.47 -8.79
N ALA A 61 -14.38 16.46 -7.89
CA ALA A 61 -14.76 17.64 -7.11
C ALA A 61 -13.60 18.11 -6.22
N SER A 62 -12.93 17.19 -5.53
CA SER A 62 -11.77 17.45 -4.68
C SER A 62 -10.56 17.92 -5.48
N VAL A 63 -10.32 17.38 -6.69
CA VAL A 63 -9.29 17.87 -7.63
C VAL A 63 -9.57 19.33 -8.03
N ALA A 64 -10.82 19.65 -8.40
CA ALA A 64 -11.20 21.03 -8.72
C ALA A 64 -10.98 21.97 -7.52
N TRP A 65 -11.29 21.53 -6.30
CA TRP A 65 -11.09 22.27 -5.08
C TRP A 65 -9.59 22.52 -4.77
N LEU A 66 -8.72 21.53 -4.96
CA LEU A 66 -7.27 21.63 -4.81
C LEU A 66 -6.68 22.56 -5.88
N ALA A 67 -7.09 22.40 -7.13
CA ALA A 67 -6.63 23.20 -8.27
C ALA A 67 -6.96 24.69 -8.09
N ALA A 68 -8.17 25.01 -7.59
CA ALA A 68 -8.59 26.38 -7.28
C ALA A 68 -7.71 27.04 -6.21
N ARG A 69 -6.97 26.25 -5.42
CA ARG A 69 -6.02 26.72 -4.38
C ARG A 69 -4.57 26.72 -4.85
N GLY A 70 -4.35 26.50 -6.15
CA GLY A 70 -3.02 26.54 -6.75
C GLY A 70 -2.20 25.27 -6.55
N ILE A 71 -2.83 24.17 -6.15
CA ILE A 71 -2.19 22.85 -6.06
C ILE A 71 -2.20 22.20 -7.42
N GLY A 72 -1.09 21.57 -7.80
CA GLY A 72 -0.95 20.93 -9.10
C GLY A 72 0.20 19.93 -9.17
N ARG A 73 0.49 19.49 -10.38
CA ARG A 73 1.50 18.48 -10.65
C ARG A 73 2.87 18.85 -10.09
N GLY A 74 3.50 17.90 -9.37
CA GLY A 74 4.82 18.07 -8.76
C GLY A 74 4.81 18.77 -7.40
N ASP A 75 3.64 19.20 -6.91
CA ASP A 75 3.49 19.63 -5.52
C ASP A 75 3.46 18.41 -4.58
N ARG A 76 3.68 18.65 -3.28
CA ARG A 76 3.64 17.65 -2.23
C ARG A 76 2.62 18.06 -1.19
N ILE A 77 1.70 17.16 -0.85
CA ILE A 77 0.62 17.42 0.09
C ILE A 77 0.78 16.53 1.31
N GLY A 78 0.92 17.14 2.49
CA GLY A 78 0.85 16.43 3.76
C GLY A 78 -0.58 15.94 4.00
N ILE A 79 -0.73 14.68 4.35
CA ILE A 79 -2.02 14.08 4.73
C ILE A 79 -1.92 13.65 6.19
N ARG A 80 -2.77 14.25 7.05
CA ARG A 80 -2.85 13.91 8.48
C ARG A 80 -4.30 13.78 8.90
N MET A 81 -4.89 12.63 8.58
CA MET A 81 -6.29 12.32 8.82
C MET A 81 -6.44 11.01 9.56
N PRO A 82 -7.48 10.84 10.38
CA PRO A 82 -7.73 9.59 11.09
C PRO A 82 -7.92 8.42 10.13
N SER A 83 -7.32 7.28 10.45
CA SER A 83 -7.58 6.01 9.77
C SER A 83 -9.03 5.57 9.98
N GLY A 84 -9.54 4.76 9.06
CA GLY A 84 -10.87 4.19 9.14
C GLY A 84 -11.98 5.07 8.58
N SER A 85 -11.65 6.20 7.93
CA SER A 85 -12.63 7.08 7.29
C SER A 85 -12.42 7.18 5.78
N PHE A 86 -13.51 7.32 5.04
CA PHE A 86 -13.48 7.60 3.59
C PHE A 86 -12.64 8.84 3.27
N ALA A 87 -12.76 9.90 4.07
CA ALA A 87 -12.11 11.19 3.83
C ALA A 87 -10.58 11.11 3.72
N LEU A 88 -9.93 10.18 4.44
CA LEU A 88 -8.49 9.92 4.31
C LEU A 88 -8.14 9.45 2.89
N TYR A 89 -8.87 8.48 2.37
CA TYR A 89 -8.62 7.87 1.07
C TYR A 89 -9.01 8.80 -0.08
N GLU A 90 -10.08 9.56 0.08
CA GLU A 90 -10.45 10.65 -0.84
C GLU A 90 -9.33 11.68 -0.96
N ALA A 91 -8.77 12.13 0.17
CA ALA A 91 -7.66 13.09 0.17
C ALA A 91 -6.40 12.53 -0.52
N ILE A 92 -6.08 11.24 -0.34
CA ILE A 92 -4.98 10.55 -1.03
C ILE A 92 -5.24 10.51 -2.54
N LEU A 93 -6.41 10.03 -2.96
CA LEU A 93 -6.76 9.88 -4.38
C LEU A 93 -6.87 11.22 -5.09
N ALA A 94 -7.47 12.24 -4.48
CA ALA A 94 -7.53 13.59 -5.03
C ALA A 94 -6.14 14.22 -5.17
N THR A 95 -5.24 13.96 -4.20
CA THR A 95 -3.83 14.39 -4.28
C THR A 95 -3.13 13.76 -5.47
N LEU A 96 -3.27 12.45 -5.67
CA LEU A 96 -2.71 11.76 -6.83
C LEU A 96 -3.32 12.28 -8.15
N ALA A 97 -4.63 12.46 -8.20
CA ALA A 97 -5.36 12.87 -9.40
C ALA A 97 -5.05 14.32 -9.84
N VAL A 98 -4.77 15.23 -8.89
CA VAL A 98 -4.33 16.61 -9.23
C VAL A 98 -2.87 16.65 -9.72
N GLY A 99 -2.16 15.51 -9.66
CA GLY A 99 -0.76 15.34 -10.06
C GLY A 99 0.25 15.65 -8.97
N ALA A 100 -0.17 15.73 -7.72
CA ALA A 100 0.69 15.93 -6.56
C ALA A 100 1.05 14.59 -5.89
N ALA A 101 2.15 14.58 -5.15
CA ALA A 101 2.52 13.46 -4.30
C ALA A 101 1.94 13.61 -2.89
N TYR A 102 1.38 12.55 -2.31
CA TYR A 102 0.99 12.60 -0.91
C TYR A 102 2.13 12.22 0.02
N VAL A 103 2.14 12.87 1.19
CA VAL A 103 3.11 12.64 2.28
C VAL A 103 2.30 12.36 3.54
N PRO A 104 2.14 11.09 3.92
CA PRO A 104 1.25 10.72 5.01
C PRO A 104 1.95 10.77 6.37
N VAL A 105 1.19 11.19 7.39
CA VAL A 105 1.53 11.05 8.82
C VAL A 105 0.26 10.63 9.54
N ASP A 106 0.34 9.66 10.44
CA ASP A 106 -0.81 9.26 11.24
C ASP A 106 -1.35 10.42 12.07
N ALA A 107 -2.68 10.55 12.14
CA ALA A 107 -3.31 11.59 12.96
C ALA A 107 -2.93 11.49 14.43
N ASP A 108 -2.71 10.26 14.92
CA ASP A 108 -2.32 9.95 16.30
C ASP A 108 -0.83 10.12 16.59
N ASP A 109 0.00 10.38 15.58
CA ASP A 109 1.42 10.66 15.78
C ASP A 109 1.62 12.03 16.45
N PRO A 110 2.67 12.21 17.25
CA PRO A 110 3.02 13.49 17.86
C PRO A 110 3.17 14.61 16.81
N ASP A 111 2.82 15.84 17.19
CA ASP A 111 2.92 17.01 16.29
C ASP A 111 4.34 17.23 15.80
N GLU A 112 5.34 16.99 16.66
CA GLU A 112 6.77 17.11 16.31
C GLU A 112 7.16 16.16 15.17
N ARG A 113 6.53 14.97 15.10
CA ARG A 113 6.76 14.03 13.98
C ARG A 113 6.16 14.58 12.70
N ALA A 114 4.96 15.13 12.76
CA ALA A 114 4.31 15.71 11.59
C ALA A 114 5.08 16.94 11.08
N GLU A 115 5.54 17.81 11.98
CA GLU A 115 6.37 18.98 11.64
C GLU A 115 7.68 18.57 10.96
N LEU A 116 8.36 17.54 11.50
CA LEU A 116 9.59 17.00 10.92
C LEU A 116 9.34 16.46 9.50
N VAL A 117 8.36 15.56 9.35
CA VAL A 117 8.06 14.88 8.07
C VAL A 117 7.63 15.89 7.02
N PHE A 118 6.70 16.79 7.36
CA PHE A 118 6.21 17.80 6.43
C PHE A 118 7.24 18.86 6.10
N GLY A 119 8.12 19.17 7.05
CA GLY A 119 9.27 20.07 6.84
C GLY A 119 10.28 19.47 5.87
N GLU A 120 10.74 18.25 6.13
CA GLU A 120 11.72 17.55 5.27
C GLU A 120 11.15 17.27 3.87
N ALA A 121 9.89 16.88 3.78
CA ALA A 121 9.21 16.69 2.50
C ALA A 121 8.92 18.00 1.78
N ASN A 122 9.01 19.14 2.47
CA ASN A 122 8.71 20.46 1.92
C ASN A 122 7.30 20.54 1.31
N VAL A 123 6.28 20.05 2.06
CA VAL A 123 4.89 20.03 1.58
C VAL A 123 4.34 21.43 1.42
N VAL A 124 3.55 21.68 0.38
CA VAL A 124 2.96 22.99 0.09
C VAL A 124 1.65 23.23 0.84
N ALA A 125 0.96 22.16 1.18
CA ALA A 125 -0.28 22.16 1.95
C ALA A 125 -0.36 20.93 2.84
N ILE A 126 -1.18 21.02 3.89
CA ILE A 126 -1.49 19.91 4.80
C ILE A 126 -3.02 19.77 4.85
N VAL A 127 -3.53 18.59 4.52
CA VAL A 127 -4.93 18.21 4.63
C VAL A 127 -5.15 17.44 5.92
N SER A 128 -6.11 17.88 6.72
CA SER A 128 -6.50 17.27 7.99
C SER A 128 -8.01 17.39 8.20
N GLU A 129 -8.55 16.83 9.29
CA GLU A 129 -9.98 17.01 9.65
C GLU A 129 -10.38 18.46 9.82
N ALA A 130 -9.46 19.32 10.22
CA ALA A 130 -9.70 20.79 10.33
C ALA A 130 -9.74 21.48 8.96
N GLY A 131 -9.53 20.75 7.87
CA GLY A 131 -9.44 21.24 6.51
C GLY A 131 -8.00 21.38 6.04
N MET A 132 -7.76 22.23 5.03
CA MET A 132 -6.44 22.44 4.44
C MET A 132 -5.73 23.65 5.06
N ALA A 133 -4.53 23.40 5.57
CA ALA A 133 -3.60 24.42 6.02
C ALA A 133 -2.44 24.61 5.03
N ARG A 134 -1.77 25.77 5.09
CA ARG A 134 -0.54 25.99 4.32
C ARG A 134 0.61 25.19 4.92
N GLY A 135 1.34 24.48 4.07
CA GLY A 135 2.56 23.78 4.46
C GLY A 135 3.81 24.67 4.50
N PRO A 136 4.96 24.16 4.95
CA PRO A 136 6.24 24.86 4.99
C PRO A 136 6.81 25.14 3.60
N GLY A 137 6.40 24.36 2.59
CA GLY A 137 6.88 24.48 1.22
C GLY A 137 6.23 25.62 0.43
N SER A 138 6.71 25.75 -0.79
CA SER A 138 6.13 26.70 -1.76
C SER A 138 5.80 25.93 -3.04
N SER A 139 4.55 26.09 -3.51
CA SER A 139 4.14 25.54 -4.80
C SER A 139 5.03 26.10 -5.91
N ARG A 140 5.38 25.27 -6.86
CA ARG A 140 6.13 25.66 -8.05
C ARG A 140 5.25 26.39 -9.07
N GLY A 141 3.97 26.63 -8.74
CA GLY A 141 3.02 27.32 -9.61
C GLY A 141 2.58 26.50 -10.83
N TRP A 142 2.72 25.18 -10.73
CA TRP A 142 2.26 24.27 -11.77
C TRP A 142 0.72 24.27 -11.81
N ARG A 143 0.15 24.18 -13.01
CA ARG A 143 -1.28 24.00 -13.14
C ARG A 143 -1.66 22.57 -12.78
N ALA A 144 -2.86 22.41 -12.23
CA ALA A 144 -3.49 21.10 -12.09
C ALA A 144 -3.48 20.40 -13.46
N SER A 145 -2.96 19.22 -13.49
CA SER A 145 -2.92 18.35 -14.69
C SER A 145 -2.75 16.91 -14.20
N ALA A 146 -3.26 15.98 -15.00
CA ALA A 146 -3.07 14.57 -14.73
C ALA A 146 -1.58 14.24 -14.47
N PRO A 147 -1.28 13.33 -13.53
CA PRO A 147 0.08 12.90 -13.27
C PRO A 147 0.68 12.20 -14.49
N LEU A 148 1.99 12.18 -14.54
CA LEU A 148 2.75 11.38 -15.51
C LEU A 148 3.42 10.20 -14.80
N PRO A 149 3.74 9.11 -15.49
CA PRO A 149 4.40 7.95 -14.86
C PRO A 149 5.70 8.28 -14.11
N ARG A 150 6.42 9.33 -14.48
CA ARG A 150 7.66 9.77 -13.83
C ARG A 150 7.45 10.68 -12.62
N ASP A 151 6.24 11.16 -12.38
CA ASP A 151 5.93 12.05 -11.24
C ASP A 151 5.86 11.21 -9.96
N ASP A 152 6.23 11.81 -8.82
CA ASP A 152 6.13 11.15 -7.51
C ASP A 152 4.65 10.90 -7.18
N ALA A 153 4.32 9.68 -6.73
CA ALA A 153 3.00 9.31 -6.23
C ALA A 153 2.91 9.55 -4.72
N TRP A 154 3.93 9.09 -3.98
CA TRP A 154 4.00 9.29 -2.54
C TRP A 154 5.43 9.49 -2.05
N ILE A 155 5.55 10.05 -0.85
CA ILE A 155 6.80 10.11 -0.10
C ILE A 155 6.52 9.60 1.31
N ILE A 156 6.99 8.39 1.61
CA ILE A 156 6.82 7.76 2.92
C ILE A 156 8.15 7.77 3.67
N PHE A 157 8.10 8.12 4.95
CA PHE A 157 9.27 8.28 5.78
C PHE A 157 9.57 7.01 6.59
N THR A 158 10.75 6.45 6.39
CA THR A 158 11.26 5.31 7.14
C THR A 158 12.15 5.76 8.30
N SER A 159 12.26 4.93 9.35
CA SER A 159 13.24 5.14 10.41
C SER A 159 14.64 4.89 9.85
N GLY A 160 15.36 5.96 9.53
CA GLY A 160 16.72 5.84 9.02
C GLY A 160 17.68 5.19 10.03
N SER A 161 18.64 4.41 9.55
CA SER A 161 19.69 3.77 10.36
C SER A 161 20.51 4.79 11.20
N THR A 162 20.44 6.07 10.86
CA THR A 162 21.09 7.19 11.56
C THR A 162 20.19 7.87 12.60
N GLY A 163 18.97 7.36 12.83
CA GLY A 163 17.98 7.94 13.76
C GLY A 163 17.15 9.09 13.19
N THR A 164 17.57 9.69 12.07
CA THR A 164 16.76 10.70 11.37
C THR A 164 15.90 10.03 10.31
N PRO A 165 14.57 10.27 10.32
CA PRO A 165 13.68 9.72 9.29
C PRO A 165 14.10 10.16 7.88
N LYS A 166 14.01 9.24 6.92
CA LYS A 166 14.31 9.49 5.52
C LYS A 166 13.07 9.30 4.68
N GLY A 167 12.75 10.29 3.85
CA GLY A 167 11.65 10.19 2.89
C GLY A 167 12.04 9.38 1.67
N VAL A 168 11.28 8.33 1.38
CA VAL A 168 11.39 7.53 0.16
C VAL A 168 10.32 7.99 -0.81
N ALA A 169 10.73 8.54 -1.95
CA ALA A 169 9.83 8.98 -3.01
C ALA A 169 9.63 7.85 -4.03
N VAL A 170 8.38 7.47 -4.23
CA VAL A 170 7.99 6.44 -5.20
C VAL A 170 7.21 7.09 -6.33
N THR A 171 7.60 6.80 -7.58
CA THR A 171 6.93 7.35 -8.77
C THR A 171 5.65 6.57 -9.09
N HIS A 172 4.72 7.19 -9.83
CA HIS A 172 3.55 6.50 -10.36
C HIS A 172 3.93 5.27 -11.19
N ARG A 173 5.02 5.33 -11.98
CA ARG A 173 5.51 4.19 -12.75
C ARG A 173 5.87 3.00 -11.87
N SER A 174 6.67 3.23 -10.82
CA SER A 174 7.09 2.16 -9.92
C SER A 174 5.90 1.60 -9.15
N ALA A 175 5.02 2.47 -8.66
CA ALA A 175 3.81 2.08 -7.96
C ALA A 175 2.86 1.26 -8.85
N ALA A 176 2.61 1.71 -10.08
CA ALA A 176 1.75 0.97 -11.01
C ALA A 176 2.36 -0.38 -11.44
N ALA A 177 3.70 -0.43 -11.62
CA ALA A 177 4.37 -1.69 -11.91
C ALA A 177 4.21 -2.71 -10.76
N PHE A 178 4.33 -2.26 -9.52
CA PHE A 178 4.06 -3.07 -8.33
C PHE A 178 2.62 -3.60 -8.31
N VAL A 179 1.63 -2.73 -8.48
CA VAL A 179 0.21 -3.09 -8.51
C VAL A 179 -0.11 -4.10 -9.61
N ASP A 180 0.44 -3.90 -10.81
CA ASP A 180 0.25 -4.80 -11.95
C ASP A 180 0.98 -6.13 -11.78
N ALA A 181 2.12 -6.16 -11.08
CA ALA A 181 2.84 -7.38 -10.77
C ALA A 181 2.04 -8.26 -9.80
N GLU A 182 1.48 -7.70 -8.74
CA GLU A 182 0.64 -8.43 -7.79
C GLU A 182 -0.64 -8.96 -8.43
N ALA A 183 -1.25 -8.19 -9.33
CA ALA A 183 -2.42 -8.62 -10.08
C ALA A 183 -2.18 -9.87 -10.94
N GLN A 184 -0.92 -10.18 -11.27
CA GLN A 184 -0.52 -11.39 -12.00
C GLN A 184 -0.18 -12.57 -11.07
N MET A 185 -0.20 -12.38 -9.76
CA MET A 185 0.26 -13.39 -8.80
C MET A 185 -0.86 -13.96 -7.96
N PHE A 186 -1.70 -13.11 -7.39
CA PHE A 186 -2.69 -13.53 -6.40
C PHE A 186 -3.97 -14.05 -7.05
N LEU A 187 -4.52 -15.14 -6.52
CA LEU A 187 -5.85 -15.68 -6.87
C LEU A 187 -6.08 -15.86 -8.37
N GLN A 188 -5.11 -16.39 -9.11
CA GLN A 188 -5.19 -16.48 -10.58
C GLN A 188 -6.35 -17.36 -11.07
N ASP A 189 -6.81 -18.35 -10.30
CA ASP A 189 -7.95 -19.22 -10.66
C ASP A 189 -9.30 -18.53 -10.39
N ASN A 190 -9.35 -17.58 -9.45
CA ASN A 190 -10.55 -16.84 -9.08
C ASN A 190 -10.12 -15.42 -8.65
N MET A 191 -9.83 -14.59 -9.64
CA MET A 191 -9.24 -13.25 -9.44
C MET A 191 -10.05 -12.40 -8.45
N ILE A 192 -9.36 -11.46 -7.79
CA ILE A 192 -10.02 -10.41 -7.01
C ILE A 192 -10.94 -9.62 -7.96
N GLY A 193 -12.12 -9.24 -7.49
CA GLY A 193 -13.08 -8.52 -8.32
C GLY A 193 -14.23 -7.90 -7.54
N PRO A 194 -15.27 -7.43 -8.27
CA PRO A 194 -16.49 -6.94 -7.64
C PRO A 194 -17.08 -7.96 -6.68
N GLY A 195 -17.40 -7.52 -5.46
CA GLY A 195 -17.89 -8.38 -4.38
C GLY A 195 -16.81 -8.77 -3.37
N ASP A 196 -15.52 -8.68 -3.72
CA ASP A 196 -14.46 -8.78 -2.73
C ASP A 196 -14.36 -7.51 -1.88
N ARG A 197 -13.91 -7.72 -0.64
CA ARG A 197 -13.77 -6.67 0.36
C ARG A 197 -12.37 -6.73 0.96
N VAL A 198 -11.59 -5.70 0.70
CA VAL A 198 -10.17 -5.63 1.09
C VAL A 198 -10.03 -4.81 2.37
N LEU A 199 -9.44 -5.39 3.40
CA LEU A 199 -9.11 -4.67 4.62
C LEU A 199 -8.14 -3.51 4.32
N ALA A 200 -8.41 -2.33 4.86
CA ALA A 200 -7.45 -1.25 4.99
C ALA A 200 -7.22 -0.98 6.48
N GLY A 201 -6.27 -1.68 7.07
CA GLY A 201 -5.95 -1.66 8.51
C GLY A 201 -4.57 -1.10 8.83
N LEU A 202 -3.67 -1.07 7.85
CA LEU A 202 -2.33 -0.55 8.04
C LEU A 202 -2.31 0.99 8.06
N SER A 203 -1.32 1.55 8.73
CA SER A 203 -1.09 2.99 8.70
C SER A 203 -0.72 3.44 7.29
N VAL A 204 -1.32 4.52 6.80
CA VAL A 204 -0.94 5.13 5.51
C VAL A 204 0.47 5.74 5.54
N ALA A 205 1.07 5.90 6.72
CA ALA A 205 2.48 6.25 6.89
C ALA A 205 3.43 5.04 6.73
N PHE A 206 2.89 3.85 6.52
CA PHE A 206 3.60 2.61 6.22
C PHE A 206 3.25 2.16 4.80
N ASP A 207 4.23 1.89 3.96
CA ASP A 207 4.05 1.67 2.52
C ASP A 207 3.22 0.43 2.16
N ALA A 208 3.16 -0.58 3.03
CA ALA A 208 2.27 -1.73 2.84
C ALA A 208 0.77 -1.35 2.82
N SER A 209 0.37 -0.16 3.31
CA SER A 209 -0.98 0.36 3.10
C SER A 209 -1.31 0.59 1.63
N CYS A 210 -0.29 0.83 0.79
CA CYS A 210 -0.47 0.95 -0.65
C CYS A 210 -0.91 -0.38 -1.26
N GLU A 211 -0.40 -1.53 -0.76
CA GLU A 211 -0.87 -2.85 -1.17
C GLU A 211 -2.36 -3.03 -0.87
N GLU A 212 -2.82 -2.72 0.36
CA GLU A 212 -4.24 -2.81 0.71
C GLU A 212 -5.13 -1.97 -0.24
N MET A 213 -4.78 -0.71 -0.45
CA MET A 213 -5.54 0.20 -1.31
C MET A 213 -5.63 -0.32 -2.75
N TRP A 214 -4.49 -0.72 -3.32
CA TRP A 214 -4.44 -1.05 -4.73
C TRP A 214 -4.86 -2.48 -5.03
N LEU A 215 -4.84 -3.42 -4.06
CA LEU A 215 -5.55 -4.70 -4.16
C LEU A 215 -7.06 -4.50 -4.35
N ALA A 216 -7.66 -3.47 -3.73
CA ALA A 216 -9.06 -3.15 -3.98
C ALA A 216 -9.24 -2.48 -5.35
N TRP A 217 -8.61 -1.34 -5.57
CA TRP A 217 -8.93 -0.45 -6.66
C TRP A 217 -8.40 -0.88 -8.04
N ARG A 218 -7.46 -1.81 -8.07
CA ARG A 218 -6.99 -2.43 -9.32
C ARG A 218 -7.98 -3.44 -9.89
N HIS A 219 -8.81 -4.03 -9.03
CA HIS A 219 -9.61 -5.19 -9.37
C HIS A 219 -11.13 -4.94 -9.34
N GLY A 220 -11.59 -3.77 -8.96
CA GLY A 220 -13.02 -3.48 -8.80
C GLY A 220 -13.60 -3.97 -7.47
N ALA A 221 -12.75 -4.29 -6.49
CA ALA A 221 -13.14 -4.67 -5.14
C ALA A 221 -13.39 -3.45 -4.24
N CYS A 222 -14.02 -3.68 -3.09
CA CYS A 222 -14.34 -2.65 -2.11
C CYS A 222 -13.23 -2.51 -1.06
N LEU A 223 -12.65 -1.33 -0.90
CA LEU A 223 -11.77 -1.01 0.22
C LEU A 223 -12.60 -0.85 1.50
N VAL A 224 -12.18 -1.49 2.60
CA VAL A 224 -12.88 -1.47 3.89
C VAL A 224 -11.96 -0.92 4.97
N PRO A 225 -12.00 0.41 5.21
CA PRO A 225 -11.15 1.06 6.19
C PRO A 225 -11.49 0.66 7.62
N ALA A 226 -10.47 0.21 8.37
CA ALA A 226 -10.60 -0.11 9.79
C ALA A 226 -10.11 1.06 10.66
N PRO A 227 -10.89 1.46 11.70
CA PRO A 227 -10.44 2.47 12.65
C PRO A 227 -9.14 2.06 13.36
N ARG A 228 -8.22 3.01 13.53
CA ARG A 228 -6.90 2.75 14.15
C ARG A 228 -7.00 2.14 15.56
N SER A 229 -7.97 2.59 16.35
CA SER A 229 -8.24 2.03 17.68
C SER A 229 -8.57 0.54 17.64
N LEU A 230 -9.34 0.13 16.63
CA LEU A 230 -9.71 -1.27 16.42
C LEU A 230 -8.49 -2.11 16.02
N VAL A 231 -7.68 -1.63 15.09
CA VAL A 231 -6.44 -2.31 14.66
C VAL A 231 -5.47 -2.47 15.82
N ARG A 232 -5.33 -1.43 16.66
CA ARG A 232 -4.46 -1.48 17.86
C ARG A 232 -4.95 -2.44 18.93
N SER A 233 -6.26 -2.66 19.05
CA SER A 233 -6.79 -3.65 20.02
C SER A 233 -6.41 -5.08 19.61
N GLY A 234 -6.21 -5.32 18.33
CA GLY A 234 -5.84 -6.61 17.76
C GLY A 234 -6.94 -7.66 17.85
N MET A 235 -7.41 -7.97 19.06
CA MET A 235 -8.41 -9.02 19.31
C MET A 235 -9.79 -8.68 18.74
N ASP A 236 -10.20 -7.42 18.79
CA ASP A 236 -11.52 -6.97 18.31
C ASP A 236 -11.59 -6.91 16.78
N LEU A 237 -10.44 -6.87 16.12
CA LEU A 237 -10.37 -6.79 14.66
C LEU A 237 -10.92 -8.08 14.00
N GLY A 238 -10.66 -9.26 14.59
CA GLY A 238 -11.17 -10.52 14.06
C GLY A 238 -12.70 -10.54 13.90
N PRO A 239 -13.50 -10.32 14.98
CA PRO A 239 -14.96 -10.21 14.88
C PRO A 239 -15.43 -9.10 13.92
N TRP A 240 -14.69 -8.01 13.83
CA TRP A 240 -15.00 -6.93 12.91
C TRP A 240 -14.80 -7.35 11.45
N LEU A 241 -13.73 -8.10 11.11
CA LEU A 241 -13.54 -8.65 9.76
C LEU A 241 -14.74 -9.47 9.30
N VAL A 242 -15.28 -10.32 10.19
CA VAL A 242 -16.50 -11.11 9.93
C VAL A 242 -17.71 -10.20 9.69
N SER A 243 -17.91 -9.19 10.56
CA SER A 243 -19.07 -8.28 10.46
C SER A 243 -19.03 -7.39 9.21
N ARG A 244 -17.84 -7.24 8.59
CA ARG A 244 -17.62 -6.44 7.38
C ARG A 244 -17.46 -7.29 6.13
N ASP A 245 -17.64 -8.61 6.21
CA ASP A 245 -17.50 -9.57 5.10
C ASP A 245 -16.15 -9.44 4.39
N VAL A 246 -15.05 -9.23 5.12
CA VAL A 246 -13.71 -9.04 4.55
C VAL A 246 -13.21 -10.34 3.94
N THR A 247 -12.80 -10.30 2.66
CA THR A 247 -12.35 -11.47 1.89
C THR A 247 -10.85 -11.44 1.54
N VAL A 248 -10.23 -10.26 1.60
CA VAL A 248 -8.82 -10.06 1.27
C VAL A 248 -8.15 -9.26 2.38
N VAL A 249 -7.03 -9.75 2.87
CA VAL A 249 -6.28 -9.16 3.98
C VAL A 249 -4.78 -9.14 3.64
N SER A 250 -4.17 -7.97 3.64
CA SER A 250 -2.72 -7.79 3.78
C SER A 250 -2.43 -7.27 5.18
N THR A 251 -1.49 -7.87 5.88
CA THR A 251 -1.19 -7.49 7.26
C THR A 251 0.18 -7.98 7.72
N VAL A 252 0.58 -7.56 8.92
CA VAL A 252 1.78 -8.10 9.57
C VAL A 252 1.47 -9.39 10.33
N PRO A 253 2.41 -10.37 10.32
CA PRO A 253 2.22 -11.65 11.02
C PRO A 253 1.83 -11.52 12.50
N THR A 254 2.42 -10.56 13.21
CA THR A 254 2.14 -10.33 14.64
C THR A 254 0.69 -9.95 14.89
N LEU A 255 0.04 -9.21 14.01
CA LEU A 255 -1.37 -8.85 14.14
C LEU A 255 -2.27 -10.05 13.84
N ALA A 256 -2.02 -10.78 12.75
CA ALA A 256 -2.80 -11.97 12.38
C ALA A 256 -2.68 -13.11 13.41
N ALA A 257 -1.59 -13.16 14.17
CA ALA A 257 -1.42 -14.14 15.24
C ALA A 257 -2.47 -14.01 16.38
N LEU A 258 -3.05 -12.81 16.54
CA LEU A 258 -4.05 -12.53 17.56
C LEU A 258 -5.47 -12.98 17.16
N TRP A 259 -5.70 -13.30 15.89
CA TRP A 259 -7.04 -13.61 15.40
C TRP A 259 -7.35 -15.09 15.51
N PRO A 260 -8.56 -15.44 15.95
CA PRO A 260 -9.02 -16.82 15.90
C PRO A 260 -9.24 -17.25 14.44
N ALA A 261 -9.16 -18.56 14.19
CA ALA A 261 -9.30 -19.11 12.83
C ALA A 261 -10.65 -18.75 12.19
N GLU A 262 -11.70 -18.71 13.00
CA GLU A 262 -13.08 -18.39 12.62
C GLU A 262 -13.22 -16.96 12.07
N ALA A 263 -12.39 -16.04 12.56
CA ALA A 263 -12.39 -14.65 12.05
C ALA A 263 -11.92 -14.54 10.59
N LEU A 264 -11.25 -15.55 10.09
CA LEU A 264 -10.67 -15.58 8.75
C LEU A 264 -11.42 -16.56 7.81
N GLU A 265 -12.56 -17.14 8.19
CA GLU A 265 -13.27 -18.13 7.36
C GLU A 265 -13.66 -17.57 5.98
N ALA A 266 -14.07 -16.30 5.90
CA ALA A 266 -14.41 -15.65 4.64
C ALA A 266 -13.19 -15.14 3.86
N VAL A 267 -12.00 -15.09 4.50
CA VAL A 267 -10.79 -14.58 3.88
C VAL A 267 -10.21 -15.61 2.92
N ARG A 268 -10.20 -15.29 1.63
CA ARG A 268 -9.69 -16.14 0.56
C ARG A 268 -8.27 -15.79 0.11
N LEU A 269 -7.80 -14.56 0.44
CA LEU A 269 -6.41 -14.13 0.26
C LEU A 269 -5.89 -13.51 1.55
N LEU A 270 -4.77 -14.03 2.03
CA LEU A 270 -4.06 -13.51 3.19
C LEU A 270 -2.59 -13.28 2.83
N ILE A 271 -2.14 -12.05 2.97
CA ILE A 271 -0.77 -11.65 2.64
C ILE A 271 -0.08 -11.21 3.93
N PHE A 272 1.13 -11.72 4.14
CA PHE A 272 2.02 -11.33 5.22
C PHE A 272 3.21 -10.56 4.67
N GLY A 273 3.45 -9.37 5.20
CA GLY A 273 4.60 -8.54 4.86
C GLY A 273 5.14 -7.76 6.05
N GLY A 274 6.27 -7.08 5.86
CA GLY A 274 6.85 -6.18 6.84
C GLY A 274 7.56 -6.83 8.04
N GLU A 275 7.29 -8.10 8.34
CA GLU A 275 7.87 -8.86 9.45
C GLU A 275 8.17 -10.30 9.02
N ALA A 276 9.05 -10.97 9.77
CA ALA A 276 9.29 -12.39 9.57
C ALA A 276 8.05 -13.21 9.98
N CYS A 277 7.49 -13.97 9.06
CA CYS A 277 6.34 -14.84 9.33
C CYS A 277 6.78 -16.13 10.04
N PRO A 278 6.27 -16.44 11.25
CA PRO A 278 6.54 -17.69 11.93
C PRO A 278 5.98 -18.89 11.16
N PRO A 279 6.73 -20.00 11.03
CA PRO A 279 6.23 -21.20 10.33
C PRO A 279 4.93 -21.76 10.92
N GLU A 280 4.77 -21.67 12.25
CA GLU A 280 3.56 -22.13 12.96
C GLU A 280 2.33 -21.32 12.55
N LEU A 281 2.51 -20.00 12.30
CA LEU A 281 1.44 -19.14 11.82
C LEU A 281 1.04 -19.52 10.39
N ALA A 282 2.04 -19.73 9.51
CA ALA A 282 1.80 -20.21 8.15
C ALA A 282 1.04 -21.55 8.15
N THR A 283 1.48 -22.53 8.96
CA THR A 283 0.81 -23.83 9.11
C THR A 283 -0.63 -23.69 9.59
N ARG A 284 -0.89 -22.78 10.55
CA ARG A 284 -2.24 -22.55 11.10
C ARG A 284 -3.19 -21.94 10.08
N LEU A 285 -2.70 -21.04 9.22
CA LEU A 285 -3.54 -20.19 8.39
C LEU A 285 -3.59 -20.61 6.92
N ALA A 286 -2.67 -21.45 6.45
CA ALA A 286 -2.72 -22.07 5.12
C ALA A 286 -3.72 -23.23 5.12
N VAL A 287 -4.98 -22.90 4.83
CA VAL A 287 -6.08 -23.86 4.78
C VAL A 287 -6.64 -23.95 3.36
N GLU A 288 -7.36 -25.04 3.05
CA GLU A 288 -8.03 -25.20 1.75
C GLU A 288 -8.98 -24.02 1.47
N GLY A 289 -8.96 -23.50 0.23
CA GLY A 289 -9.79 -22.38 -0.20
C GLY A 289 -9.20 -21.01 0.10
N ARG A 290 -8.05 -20.92 0.82
CA ARG A 290 -7.35 -19.67 1.08
C ARG A 290 -5.94 -19.70 0.49
N GLU A 291 -5.61 -18.68 -0.31
CA GLU A 291 -4.22 -18.42 -0.64
C GLU A 291 -3.55 -17.62 0.48
N VAL A 292 -2.37 -18.08 0.90
CA VAL A 292 -1.52 -17.38 1.87
C VAL A 292 -0.18 -17.05 1.23
N TRP A 293 0.25 -15.81 1.34
CA TRP A 293 1.50 -15.34 0.77
C TRP A 293 2.38 -14.68 1.82
N ASN A 294 3.69 -14.79 1.64
CA ASN A 294 4.69 -14.01 2.36
C ASN A 294 5.37 -13.09 1.36
N THR A 295 5.29 -11.80 1.60
CA THR A 295 5.88 -10.75 0.75
C THR A 295 7.04 -10.09 1.46
N TYR A 296 8.05 -9.67 0.69
CA TYR A 296 9.21 -8.96 1.20
C TYR A 296 9.61 -7.86 0.22
N GLY A 297 9.86 -6.68 0.76
CA GLY A 297 10.44 -5.56 0.04
C GLY A 297 10.77 -4.42 1.01
N PRO A 298 11.91 -3.72 0.82
CA PRO A 298 12.14 -2.45 1.47
C PRO A 298 11.36 -1.35 0.75
N THR A 299 11.01 -0.28 1.46
CA THR A 299 10.27 0.87 0.90
C THR A 299 10.97 1.46 -0.34
N GLU A 300 12.30 1.43 -0.36
CA GLU A 300 13.13 1.87 -1.48
C GLU A 300 12.96 1.00 -2.75
N ALA A 301 12.45 -0.23 -2.61
CA ALA A 301 12.12 -1.12 -3.73
C ALA A 301 10.62 -1.14 -4.08
N THR A 302 9.86 -0.17 -3.58
CA THR A 302 8.42 -0.02 -3.84
C THR A 302 7.57 -1.14 -3.25
N VAL A 303 7.40 -1.12 -1.94
CA VAL A 303 6.54 -1.98 -1.11
C VAL A 303 6.97 -3.45 -1.11
N VAL A 304 6.84 -4.16 -2.22
CA VAL A 304 7.17 -5.58 -2.35
C VAL A 304 8.11 -5.81 -3.53
N ALA A 305 9.18 -6.55 -3.31
CA ALA A 305 10.15 -6.94 -4.34
C ALA A 305 10.08 -8.44 -4.67
N CYS A 306 9.69 -9.27 -3.72
CA CYS A 306 9.55 -10.71 -3.92
C CYS A 306 8.45 -11.30 -3.04
N ALA A 307 7.90 -12.44 -3.44
CA ALA A 307 6.82 -13.12 -2.75
C ALA A 307 6.94 -14.64 -2.85
N ALA A 308 6.44 -15.33 -1.82
CA ALA A 308 6.29 -16.77 -1.78
C ALA A 308 4.89 -17.16 -1.35
N ARG A 309 4.27 -18.10 -2.07
CA ARG A 309 3.04 -18.72 -1.61
C ARG A 309 3.38 -19.69 -0.47
N LEU A 310 2.60 -19.64 0.60
CA LEU A 310 2.74 -20.49 1.77
C LEU A 310 1.68 -21.60 1.72
N ASP A 311 2.15 -22.83 1.74
CA ASP A 311 1.30 -24.04 1.81
C ASP A 311 1.16 -24.61 3.23
N GLY A 312 1.76 -23.94 4.20
CA GLY A 312 1.80 -24.37 5.60
C GLY A 312 2.82 -25.47 5.89
N VAL A 313 3.63 -25.89 4.89
CA VAL A 313 4.63 -26.95 5.02
C VAL A 313 6.01 -26.40 4.70
N GLY A 314 7.00 -26.77 5.52
CA GLY A 314 8.40 -26.38 5.31
C GLY A 314 8.74 -24.95 5.76
N PRO A 315 9.92 -24.46 5.38
CA PRO A 315 10.39 -23.15 5.81
C PRO A 315 9.67 -22.00 5.10
N VAL A 316 9.33 -20.94 5.84
CA VAL A 316 8.85 -19.70 5.26
C VAL A 316 10.01 -19.01 4.51
N ARG A 317 9.78 -18.65 3.27
CA ARG A 317 10.75 -17.98 2.39
C ARG A 317 10.24 -16.60 1.99
N ILE A 318 11.14 -15.72 1.58
CA ILE A 318 10.77 -14.43 0.97
C ILE A 318 10.36 -14.56 -0.50
N GLY A 319 10.69 -15.69 -1.14
CA GLY A 319 10.19 -16.07 -2.45
C GLY A 319 11.02 -15.65 -3.65
N LEU A 320 10.34 -15.49 -4.77
CA LEU A 320 10.89 -15.11 -6.07
C LEU A 320 10.56 -13.66 -6.39
N PRO A 321 11.33 -13.00 -7.28
CA PRO A 321 11.07 -11.61 -7.66
C PRO A 321 9.69 -11.46 -8.30
N LEU A 322 9.04 -10.33 -8.02
CA LEU A 322 7.83 -9.92 -8.74
C LEU A 322 8.16 -9.63 -10.22
N PRO A 323 7.20 -9.76 -11.14
CA PRO A 323 7.37 -9.29 -12.51
C PRO A 323 7.86 -7.84 -12.57
N GLY A 324 9.01 -7.61 -13.20
CA GLY A 324 9.68 -6.31 -13.26
C GLY A 324 10.76 -6.06 -12.19
N TRP A 325 10.99 -7.02 -11.26
CA TRP A 325 12.08 -6.96 -10.29
C TRP A 325 13.10 -8.06 -10.54
N ASP A 326 14.36 -7.71 -10.55
CA ASP A 326 15.46 -8.67 -10.54
C ASP A 326 16.11 -8.68 -9.16
N LEU A 327 16.43 -9.87 -8.66
CA LEU A 327 17.07 -10.05 -7.37
C LEU A 327 18.47 -10.63 -7.56
N ALA A 328 19.38 -10.25 -6.68
CA ALA A 328 20.69 -10.88 -6.58
C ALA A 328 20.96 -11.32 -5.13
N VAL A 329 21.41 -12.55 -4.96
CA VAL A 329 21.98 -13.01 -3.71
C VAL A 329 23.49 -12.81 -3.82
N VAL A 330 24.03 -11.91 -3.00
CA VAL A 330 25.44 -11.54 -3.01
C VAL A 330 26.07 -11.91 -1.67
N ASP A 331 27.36 -12.23 -1.68
CA ASP A 331 28.14 -12.38 -0.46
C ASP A 331 28.46 -11.00 0.12
N THR A 332 28.77 -10.96 1.41
CA THR A 332 29.10 -9.71 2.14
C THR A 332 30.55 -9.24 1.97
N ASP A 333 31.39 -10.02 1.25
CA ASP A 333 32.82 -9.72 1.01
C ASP A 333 33.08 -8.90 -0.25
#